data_6182e9c2e815b3603a2884ae2caa173f
#
_entry.id   6182e9c2e815b3603a2884ae2caa173f
#
_cell.length_a   1.000
_cell.length_b   1.000
_cell.length_c   1.000
_cell.angle_alpha   90.00
_cell.angle_beta   90.00
_cell.angle_gamma   90.00
#
_symmetry.space_group_name_H-M   'P 1'
#
loop_
_entity.id
_entity.type
_entity.pdbx_description
1 polymer ?
#
loop_
_entity_poly.entity_id
_entity_poly.type
_entity_poly.pdbx_seq_one_letter_code
_entity_poly.pdbx_strand_id
1 'polypeptide(L)'
;GYDAFVTILRALQMSGGQMLTALNIQEEPIGMIFFYPVGDYIYVKELMYDNDNIKNLLLQEATTQSKVEKAVCRTPFTGPRTFPLGMARVLDRDRLIHHWAFTHANSVLNIGELKKMDTQSLTRLLLNYQSREAYMSLMLD
;
A
#
# COMPACT_ATOMS: atom_id res chain seq x y z
N GLY A 1 0.38 11.17 8.87
CA GLY A 1 0.52 11.45 10.29
C GLY A 1 -0.64 10.96 11.12
N TYR A 2 -0.66 11.31 12.39
CA TYR A 2 -1.67 10.87 13.37
C TYR A 2 -3.12 11.15 12.94
N ASP A 3 -3.39 12.33 12.40
CA ASP A 3 -4.73 12.71 11.96
C ASP A 3 -5.25 11.86 10.80
N ALA A 4 -4.37 11.49 9.86
CA ALA A 4 -4.71 10.58 8.76
C ALA A 4 -5.05 9.18 9.30
N PHE A 5 -4.27 8.67 10.25
CA PHE A 5 -4.54 7.39 10.91
C PHE A 5 -5.90 7.39 11.64
N VAL A 6 -6.20 8.42 12.42
CA VAL A 6 -7.48 8.54 13.13
C VAL A 6 -8.66 8.62 12.14
N THR A 7 -8.48 9.31 11.02
CA THR A 7 -9.51 9.41 9.98
C THR A 7 -9.78 8.05 9.33
N ILE A 8 -8.71 7.30 8.98
CA ILE A 8 -8.82 5.95 8.43
C ILE A 8 -9.51 5.02 9.44
N LEU A 9 -9.12 5.05 10.70
CA LEU A 9 -9.71 4.21 11.75
C LEU A 9 -11.20 4.49 11.94
N ARG A 10 -11.61 5.76 11.97
CA ARG A 10 -13.04 6.16 12.06
C ARG A 10 -13.83 5.69 10.85
N ALA A 11 -13.32 5.90 9.64
CA ALA A 11 -13.96 5.46 8.42
C ALA A 11 -14.12 3.92 8.39
N LEU A 12 -13.10 3.20 8.85
CA LEU A 12 -13.11 1.74 8.97
C LEU A 12 -14.24 1.29 9.93
N GLN A 13 -14.31 1.86 11.13
CA GLN A 13 -15.33 1.51 12.12
C GLN A 13 -16.74 1.80 11.60
N MET A 14 -16.96 2.94 10.96
CA MET A 14 -18.26 3.33 10.40
C MET A 14 -18.71 2.42 9.25
N SER A 15 -17.81 1.80 8.53
CA SER A 15 -18.08 0.93 7.38
C SER A 15 -18.06 -0.57 7.70
N GLY A 16 -18.00 -0.95 8.98
CA GLY A 16 -17.95 -2.36 9.40
C GLY A 16 -16.59 -3.02 9.19
N GLY A 17 -15.54 -2.21 9.01
CA GLY A 17 -14.18 -2.71 8.93
C GLY A 17 -13.62 -3.14 10.29
N GLN A 18 -12.59 -3.97 10.23
CA GLN A 18 -11.89 -4.53 11.39
C GLN A 18 -10.40 -4.24 11.32
N MET A 19 -9.75 -4.24 12.48
CA MET A 19 -8.31 -4.05 12.62
C MET A 19 -7.73 -5.11 13.54
N LEU A 20 -6.61 -5.70 13.14
CA LEU A 20 -5.78 -6.53 14.00
C LEU A 20 -4.38 -5.94 14.07
N THR A 21 -3.76 -6.05 15.24
CA THR A 21 -2.37 -5.64 15.46
C THR A 21 -1.58 -6.83 15.98
N ALA A 22 -0.46 -7.12 15.37
CA ALA A 22 0.52 -8.08 15.89
C ALA A 22 1.48 -7.34 16.83
N LEU A 23 1.66 -7.90 18.02
CA LEU A 23 2.60 -7.37 19.01
C LEU A 23 3.75 -8.38 19.21
N ASN A 24 4.94 -7.87 19.49
CA ASN A 24 6.05 -8.70 19.96
C ASN A 24 5.91 -9.01 21.48
N ILE A 25 6.89 -9.73 22.03
CA ILE A 25 6.91 -10.10 23.46
C ILE A 25 7.09 -8.89 24.40
N GLN A 26 7.51 -7.75 23.89
CA GLN A 26 7.61 -6.48 24.60
C GLN A 26 6.35 -5.62 24.45
N GLU A 27 5.27 -6.17 23.86
CA GLU A 27 4.02 -5.48 23.56
C GLU A 27 4.17 -4.33 22.54
N GLU A 28 5.22 -4.32 21.73
CA GLU A 28 5.42 -3.35 20.66
C GLU A 28 4.74 -3.83 19.37
N PRO A 29 4.08 -2.91 18.62
CA PRO A 29 3.42 -3.28 17.37
C PRO A 29 4.48 -3.61 16.28
N ILE A 30 4.39 -4.82 15.73
CA ILE A 30 5.24 -5.35 14.67
C ILE A 30 4.47 -5.63 13.38
N GLY A 31 3.18 -5.35 13.37
CA GLY A 31 2.34 -5.45 12.20
C GLY A 31 0.90 -5.07 12.47
N MET A 32 0.19 -4.71 11.40
CA MET A 32 -1.20 -4.25 11.48
C MET A 32 -1.93 -4.56 10.18
N ILE A 33 -3.18 -4.95 10.26
CA ILE A 33 -4.07 -5.16 9.10
C ILE A 33 -5.41 -4.45 9.32
N PHE A 34 -5.85 -3.68 8.31
CA PHE A 34 -7.21 -3.17 8.21
C PHE A 34 -7.95 -3.88 7.09
N PHE A 35 -9.11 -4.44 7.36
CA PHE A 35 -9.84 -5.23 6.40
C PHE A 35 -11.35 -5.15 6.57
N TYR A 36 -12.06 -5.54 5.53
CA TYR A 36 -13.52 -5.66 5.49
C TYR A 36 -13.91 -7.07 5.09
N PRO A 37 -14.79 -7.76 5.80
CA PRO A 37 -15.45 -8.95 5.29
C PRO A 37 -16.35 -8.60 4.10
N VAL A 38 -16.19 -9.29 2.98
CA VAL A 38 -16.96 -9.06 1.74
C VAL A 38 -17.35 -10.40 1.13
N GLY A 39 -18.53 -10.88 1.44
CA GLY A 39 -19.00 -12.17 0.94
C GLY A 39 -18.08 -13.32 1.35
N ASP A 40 -17.41 -13.98 0.40
CA ASP A 40 -16.53 -15.15 0.61
C ASP A 40 -15.04 -14.79 0.74
N TYR A 41 -14.70 -13.50 0.90
CA TYR A 41 -13.33 -13.03 1.09
C TYR A 41 -13.25 -11.84 2.04
N ILE A 42 -12.04 -11.52 2.49
CA ILE A 42 -11.73 -10.22 3.11
C ILE A 42 -11.09 -9.29 2.08
N TYR A 43 -11.50 -8.03 2.07
CA TYR A 43 -10.80 -6.96 1.36
C TYR A 43 -9.85 -6.26 2.32
N VAL A 44 -8.56 -6.41 2.08
CA VAL A 44 -7.51 -5.78 2.89
C VAL A 44 -7.29 -4.36 2.39
N LYS A 45 -7.62 -3.39 3.25
CA LYS A 45 -7.44 -1.96 2.97
C LYS A 45 -6.00 -1.53 3.19
N GLU A 46 -5.43 -1.91 4.33
CA GLU A 46 -4.07 -1.61 4.76
C GLU A 46 -3.42 -2.85 5.36
N LEU A 47 -2.13 -3.04 5.11
CA LEU A 47 -1.35 -4.14 5.66
C LEU A 47 0.09 -3.68 5.87
N MET A 48 0.48 -3.52 7.13
CA MET A 48 1.81 -3.14 7.58
C MET A 48 2.43 -4.31 8.33
N TYR A 49 3.71 -4.59 8.12
CA TYR A 49 4.38 -5.72 8.74
C TYR A 49 5.90 -5.60 8.67
N ASP A 50 6.57 -6.06 9.69
CA ASP A 50 8.03 -6.07 9.75
C ASP A 50 8.65 -7.14 8.84
N ASN A 51 7.97 -8.28 8.68
CA ASN A 51 8.44 -9.39 7.87
C ASN A 51 7.28 -10.25 7.33
N ASP A 52 7.60 -11.14 6.37
CA ASP A 52 6.59 -11.99 5.71
C ASP A 52 5.90 -12.97 6.66
N ASN A 53 6.52 -13.39 7.77
CA ASN A 53 5.86 -14.24 8.77
C ASN A 53 4.72 -13.50 9.45
N ILE A 54 4.96 -12.25 9.88
CA ILE A 54 3.93 -11.39 10.48
C ILE A 54 2.80 -11.09 9.48
N LYS A 55 3.15 -10.81 8.21
CA LYS A 55 2.16 -10.65 7.14
C LYS A 55 1.24 -11.87 7.04
N ASN A 56 1.83 -13.05 6.96
CA ASN A 56 1.07 -14.30 6.80
C ASN A 56 0.17 -14.56 8.02
N LEU A 57 0.68 -14.31 9.22
CA LEU A 57 -0.05 -14.45 10.47
C LEU A 57 -1.26 -13.50 10.53
N LEU A 58 -1.07 -12.23 10.18
CA LEU A 58 -2.16 -11.24 10.12
C LEU A 58 -3.23 -11.61 9.10
N LEU A 59 -2.84 -12.07 7.90
CA LEU A 59 -3.77 -12.51 6.87
C LEU A 59 -4.54 -13.77 7.32
N GLN A 60 -3.85 -14.74 7.89
CA GLN A 60 -4.46 -15.97 8.40
C GLN A 60 -5.47 -15.66 9.52
N GLU A 61 -5.10 -14.83 10.48
CA GLU A 61 -5.99 -14.45 11.58
C GLU A 61 -7.22 -13.70 11.08
N ALA A 62 -7.03 -12.73 10.18
CA ALA A 62 -8.12 -11.96 9.59
C ALA A 62 -9.11 -12.83 8.80
N THR A 63 -8.61 -13.80 8.02
CA THR A 63 -9.47 -14.74 7.28
C THR A 63 -10.19 -15.71 8.22
N THR A 64 -9.51 -16.20 9.25
CA THR A 64 -10.10 -17.09 10.26
C THR A 64 -11.23 -16.41 11.03
N GLN A 65 -11.02 -15.19 11.52
CA GLN A 65 -12.05 -14.41 12.24
C GLN A 65 -13.25 -14.11 11.33
N SER A 66 -13.00 -13.84 10.06
CA SER A 66 -14.05 -13.59 9.07
C SER A 66 -14.71 -14.86 8.52
N LYS A 67 -14.22 -16.04 8.88
CA LYS A 67 -14.70 -17.37 8.39
C LYS A 67 -14.65 -17.47 6.87
N VAL A 68 -13.60 -16.96 6.26
CA VAL A 68 -13.36 -17.02 4.80
C VAL A 68 -11.95 -17.56 4.52
N GLU A 69 -11.73 -18.06 3.29
CA GLU A 69 -10.43 -18.62 2.89
C GLU A 69 -9.62 -17.69 1.99
N LYS A 70 -10.20 -16.57 1.58
CA LYS A 70 -9.61 -15.67 0.58
C LYS A 70 -9.38 -14.29 1.16
N ALA A 71 -8.24 -13.69 0.77
CA ALA A 71 -7.94 -12.29 1.01
C ALA A 71 -7.59 -11.59 -0.31
N VAL A 72 -8.19 -10.44 -0.54
CA VAL A 72 -7.88 -9.54 -1.66
C VAL A 72 -7.22 -8.30 -1.08
N CYS A 73 -6.00 -8.04 -1.49
CA CYS A 73 -5.23 -6.87 -1.03
C CYS A 73 -4.61 -6.13 -2.22
N ARG A 74 -4.38 -4.84 -2.04
CA ARG A 74 -3.54 -4.08 -2.95
C ARG A 74 -2.10 -4.55 -2.80
N THR A 75 -1.44 -4.81 -3.90
CA THR A 75 -0.03 -5.22 -3.90
C THR A 75 0.69 -4.55 -5.05
N PRO A 76 1.98 -4.24 -4.91
CA PRO A 76 2.83 -3.90 -6.06
C PRO A 76 2.76 -5.03 -7.08
N PHE A 77 2.91 -4.69 -8.35
CA PHE A 77 2.68 -5.55 -9.52
C PHE A 77 3.69 -6.72 -9.65
N THR A 78 3.85 -7.54 -8.64
CA THR A 78 4.82 -8.65 -8.62
C THR A 78 4.23 -10.02 -8.22
N GLY A 79 2.94 -10.08 -7.98
CA GLY A 79 2.28 -11.33 -7.56
C GLY A 79 1.81 -12.19 -8.74
N PRO A 80 1.71 -13.51 -8.54
CA PRO A 80 1.28 -14.46 -9.60
C PRO A 80 -0.21 -14.32 -9.98
N ARG A 81 -1.00 -13.66 -9.16
CA ARG A 81 -2.43 -13.41 -9.40
C ARG A 81 -2.76 -11.97 -9.07
N THR A 82 -2.52 -11.08 -10.03
CA THR A 82 -2.86 -9.66 -9.93
C THR A 82 -3.91 -9.31 -10.96
N PHE A 83 -4.78 -8.36 -10.62
CA PHE A 83 -5.73 -7.76 -11.55
C PHE A 83 -5.61 -6.24 -11.48
N PRO A 84 -5.94 -5.53 -12.57
CA PRO A 84 -5.88 -4.08 -12.58
C PRO A 84 -6.82 -3.48 -11.53
N LEU A 85 -6.28 -2.66 -10.62
CA LEU A 85 -7.08 -1.94 -9.62
C LEU A 85 -7.60 -0.60 -10.14
N GLY A 86 -6.83 0.02 -11.04
CA GLY A 86 -7.17 1.33 -11.60
C GLY A 86 -6.26 1.69 -12.76
N MET A 87 -6.59 2.79 -13.41
CA MET A 87 -5.81 3.35 -14.51
C MET A 87 -5.26 4.72 -14.10
N ALA A 88 -4.00 4.97 -14.44
CA ALA A 88 -3.38 6.27 -14.29
C ALA A 88 -2.91 6.77 -15.67
N ARG A 89 -3.08 8.07 -15.93
CA ARG A 89 -2.61 8.72 -17.16
C ARG A 89 -1.79 9.96 -16.81
N VAL A 90 -0.58 10.01 -17.31
CA VAL A 90 0.23 11.23 -17.27
C VAL A 90 -0.28 12.20 -18.33
N LEU A 91 -0.78 13.36 -17.90
CA LEU A 91 -1.35 14.38 -18.79
C LEU A 91 -0.26 15.30 -19.37
N ASP A 92 0.71 15.67 -18.55
CA ASP A 92 1.84 16.51 -18.93
C ASP A 92 3.13 15.91 -18.34
N ARG A 93 3.86 15.24 -19.20
CA ARG A 93 5.06 14.50 -18.82
C ARG A 93 6.18 15.42 -18.35
N ASP A 94 6.41 16.52 -19.07
CA ASP A 94 7.52 17.43 -18.76
C ASP A 94 7.28 18.19 -17.46
N ARG A 95 6.07 18.69 -17.26
CA ARG A 95 5.69 19.35 -16.01
C ARG A 95 5.81 18.41 -14.82
N LEU A 96 5.41 17.16 -15.00
CA LEU A 96 5.47 16.15 -13.96
C LEU A 96 6.92 15.81 -13.57
N ILE A 97 7.81 15.63 -14.56
CA ILE A 97 9.25 15.39 -14.34
C ILE A 97 9.88 16.56 -13.59
N HIS A 98 9.60 17.79 -14.00
CA HIS A 98 10.14 18.97 -13.33
C HIS A 98 9.63 19.11 -11.90
N HIS A 99 8.34 18.86 -11.66
CA HIS A 99 7.78 18.89 -10.32
C HIS A 99 8.40 17.82 -9.42
N TRP A 100 8.54 16.59 -9.91
CA TRP A 100 9.15 15.50 -9.15
C TRP A 100 10.62 15.80 -8.83
N ALA A 101 11.40 16.25 -9.80
CA ALA A 101 12.81 16.63 -9.59
C ALA A 101 12.96 17.76 -8.57
N PHE A 102 12.05 18.72 -8.56
CA PHE A 102 12.05 19.82 -7.59
C PHE A 102 11.75 19.31 -6.16
N THR A 103 10.77 18.43 -6.02
CA THR A 103 10.37 17.88 -4.70
C THR A 103 11.35 16.83 -4.16
N HIS A 104 12.16 16.22 -5.05
CA HIS A 104 13.14 15.18 -4.71
C HIS A 104 14.57 15.61 -5.07
N ALA A 105 14.95 16.83 -4.72
CA ALA A 105 16.26 17.42 -5.07
C ALA A 105 17.49 16.60 -4.62
N ASN A 106 17.33 15.76 -3.59
CA ASN A 106 18.35 14.84 -3.10
C ASN A 106 18.30 13.45 -3.74
N SER A 107 17.44 13.22 -4.74
CA SER A 107 17.37 11.95 -5.45
C SER A 107 18.62 11.71 -6.31
N VAL A 108 19.00 10.46 -6.42
CA VAL A 108 20.07 10.02 -7.34
C VAL A 108 19.65 10.22 -8.81
N LEU A 109 18.35 10.24 -9.08
CA LEU A 109 17.80 10.43 -10.42
C LEU A 109 17.74 11.91 -10.80
N ASN A 110 18.31 12.25 -11.96
CA ASN A 110 18.26 13.59 -12.50
C ASN A 110 17.19 13.71 -13.61
N ILE A 111 16.87 14.96 -14.02
CA ILE A 111 15.87 15.23 -15.05
C ILE A 111 16.16 14.50 -16.36
N GLY A 112 17.45 14.37 -16.74
CA GLY A 112 17.85 13.69 -17.97
C GLY A 112 17.53 12.21 -17.96
N GLU A 113 17.66 11.56 -16.80
CA GLU A 113 17.30 10.15 -16.61
C GLU A 113 15.78 9.96 -16.59
N LEU A 114 15.06 10.83 -15.92
CA LEU A 114 13.59 10.80 -15.89
C LEU A 114 12.98 10.98 -17.30
N LYS A 115 13.58 11.84 -18.12
CA LYS A 115 13.16 12.04 -19.52
C LYS A 115 13.37 10.82 -20.40
N LYS A 116 14.32 9.96 -20.10
CA LYS A 116 14.59 8.72 -20.82
C LYS A 116 13.66 7.57 -20.45
N MET A 117 13.01 7.63 -19.29
CA MET A 117 12.08 6.59 -18.85
C MET A 117 10.87 6.52 -19.79
N ASP A 118 10.34 5.32 -20.00
CA ASP A 118 9.02 5.15 -20.61
C ASP A 118 7.91 5.63 -19.65
N THR A 119 6.73 5.87 -20.20
CA THR A 119 5.61 6.41 -19.41
C THR A 119 5.19 5.47 -18.27
N GLN A 120 5.28 4.16 -18.44
CA GLN A 120 4.92 3.19 -17.42
C GLN A 120 5.90 3.22 -16.24
N SER A 121 7.21 3.22 -16.54
CA SER A 121 8.26 3.31 -15.53
C SER A 121 8.21 4.63 -14.77
N LEU A 122 7.98 5.73 -15.48
CA LEU A 122 7.79 7.04 -14.88
C LEU A 122 6.55 7.07 -13.97
N THR A 123 5.43 6.52 -14.39
CA THR A 123 4.21 6.45 -13.58
C THR A 123 4.43 5.63 -12.31
N ARG A 124 5.13 4.49 -12.40
CA ARG A 124 5.49 3.69 -11.22
C ARG A 124 6.37 4.45 -10.25
N LEU A 125 7.39 5.16 -10.75
CA LEU A 125 8.25 6.01 -9.93
C LEU A 125 7.45 7.06 -9.17
N LEU A 126 6.54 7.76 -9.87
CA LEU A 126 5.74 8.85 -9.31
C LEU A 126 4.70 8.37 -8.31
N LEU A 127 4.12 7.19 -8.54
CA LEU A 127 3.19 6.56 -7.61
C LEU A 127 3.90 5.72 -6.54
N ASN A 128 5.23 5.76 -6.52
CA ASN A 128 6.06 5.02 -5.58
C ASN A 128 5.88 3.49 -5.63
N TYR A 129 5.46 2.94 -6.77
CA TYR A 129 5.22 1.51 -6.97
C TYR A 129 6.48 0.73 -7.37
N GLN A 130 7.65 1.14 -6.89
CA GLN A 130 8.91 0.49 -7.26
C GLN A 130 9.27 -0.71 -6.37
N SER A 131 8.79 -0.70 -5.13
CA SER A 131 9.02 -1.76 -4.16
C SER A 131 7.82 -1.99 -3.25
N ARG A 132 7.85 -3.04 -2.45
CA ARG A 132 6.84 -3.29 -1.41
C ARG A 132 6.81 -2.17 -0.38
N GLU A 133 7.99 -1.70 0.05
CA GLU A 133 8.09 -0.61 1.02
C GLU A 133 7.49 0.68 0.47
N ALA A 134 7.73 0.96 -0.80
CA ALA A 134 7.16 2.13 -1.46
C ALA A 134 5.63 2.10 -1.53
N TYR A 135 5.03 0.92 -1.71
CA TYR A 135 3.58 0.77 -1.66
C TYR A 135 3.00 1.12 -0.28
N MET A 136 3.68 0.74 0.77
CA MET A 136 3.26 1.02 2.14
C MET A 136 3.30 2.52 2.47
N SER A 137 4.29 3.26 1.98
CA SER A 137 4.41 4.70 2.22
C SER A 137 3.30 5.52 1.55
N LEU A 138 2.78 5.07 0.40
CA LEU A 138 1.66 5.73 -0.28
C LEU A 138 0.34 5.71 0.50
N MET A 139 0.18 4.78 1.39
CA MET A 139 -1.07 4.60 2.12
C MET A 139 -1.08 5.37 3.45
N LEU A 140 0.07 5.86 3.90
CA LEU A 140 0.26 6.57 5.16
C LEU A 140 0.46 8.09 4.99
N ASP A 141 0.77 8.55 3.80
CA ASP A 141 0.90 9.96 3.44
C ASP A 141 -0.46 10.54 2.99
#